data_9bfb8d8e672c39421559cf6ebe5c9f7f
#
_entry.id   9bfb8d8e672c39421559cf6ebe5c9f7f
#
_cell.length_a   1.000
_cell.length_b   1.000
_cell.length_c   1.000
_cell.angle_alpha   90.00
_cell.angle_beta   90.00
_cell.angle_gamma   90.00
#
_symmetry.space_group_name_H-M   'P 1'
#
loop_
_entity.id
_entity.type
_entity.pdbx_description
1 polymer ?
#
loop_
_entity_poly.entity_id
_entity_poly.type
_entity_poly.pdbx_seq_one_letter_code
_entity_poly.pdbx_strand_id
1 'polypeptide(L)'
;VEGKTLKQLLKRRGSLTITEVIDIMSQVTDGMAHAHDSYIIHRDIKPQNIMILDNGMIKITDFGIAMALNSTQLTQTNSVMGSVHYLPPEQAAGKGSTIRSDIYSMGILMYELLTGQVPYKGDNAVEIALKHLKEPLPSIRKILPELPQSIENIILKATAKNPQNRYKDAREMHQDIITALDESRINEPKLVYKYKENDLEETKSLDEAVEVIKKQEKESMEKMKKQELEETKSEKKILIIFASIFTGLIVLAAVIVFLLPHISKGKTL
;
A
#
# COMPACT_ATOMS: atom_id res chain seq x y z
N VAL A 1 -5.99 -19.92 -5.73
CA VAL A 1 -5.29 -19.58 -6.97
C VAL A 1 -3.82 -19.85 -6.74
N GLU A 2 -3.25 -20.81 -7.46
CA GLU A 2 -1.79 -21.05 -7.41
C GLU A 2 -1.09 -20.03 -8.27
N GLY A 3 -0.07 -19.34 -7.70
CA GLY A 3 0.66 -18.27 -8.33
C GLY A 3 1.47 -17.47 -7.32
N LYS A 4 2.27 -16.53 -7.79
CA LYS A 4 3.09 -15.64 -6.95
C LYS A 4 2.66 -14.20 -7.16
N THR A 5 2.72 -13.37 -6.11
CA THR A 5 2.50 -11.94 -6.27
C THR A 5 3.70 -11.28 -6.97
N LEU A 6 3.46 -10.17 -7.68
CA LEU A 6 4.56 -9.38 -8.25
C LEU A 6 5.51 -8.88 -7.13
N LYS A 7 5.02 -8.68 -5.91
CA LYS A 7 5.88 -8.34 -4.77
C LYS A 7 6.86 -9.44 -4.41
N GLN A 8 6.41 -10.70 -4.43
CA GLN A 8 7.29 -11.86 -4.21
C GLN A 8 8.30 -12.01 -5.35
N LEU A 9 7.88 -11.75 -6.58
CA LEU A 9 8.77 -11.77 -7.75
C LEU A 9 9.86 -10.70 -7.65
N LEU A 10 9.49 -9.45 -7.35
CA LEU A 10 10.43 -8.35 -7.13
C LEU A 10 11.39 -8.62 -5.96
N LYS A 11 10.89 -9.15 -4.84
CA LYS A 11 11.76 -9.50 -3.69
C LYS A 11 12.84 -10.51 -4.08
N ARG A 12 12.54 -11.44 -5.00
CA ARG A 12 13.47 -12.48 -5.45
C ARG A 12 14.44 -11.98 -6.51
N ARG A 13 14.00 -11.10 -7.43
CA ARG A 13 14.75 -10.71 -8.64
C ARG A 13 15.34 -9.29 -8.57
N GLY A 14 14.84 -8.44 -7.69
CA GLY A 14 15.16 -7.01 -7.64
C GLY A 14 14.34 -6.21 -8.65
N SER A 15 14.57 -6.40 -9.93
CA SER A 15 13.83 -5.74 -11.02
C SER A 15 13.51 -6.73 -12.15
N LEU A 16 12.68 -6.30 -13.09
CA LEU A 16 12.30 -7.08 -14.26
C LEU A 16 12.87 -6.45 -15.54
N THR A 17 12.98 -7.26 -16.58
CA THR A 17 13.38 -6.77 -17.90
C THR A 17 12.27 -5.91 -18.53
N ILE A 18 12.64 -5.04 -19.45
CA ILE A 18 11.68 -4.18 -20.16
C ILE A 18 10.57 -5.00 -20.81
N THR A 19 10.92 -6.09 -21.51
CA THR A 19 9.95 -6.96 -22.19
C THR A 19 8.98 -7.60 -21.20
N GLU A 20 9.47 -8.11 -20.07
CA GLU A 20 8.60 -8.67 -19.02
C GLU A 20 7.65 -7.62 -18.44
N VAL A 21 8.13 -6.39 -18.23
CA VAL A 21 7.29 -5.31 -17.71
C VAL A 21 6.22 -4.91 -18.72
N ILE A 22 6.54 -4.82 -20.00
CA ILE A 22 5.55 -4.55 -21.05
C ILE A 22 4.49 -5.65 -21.10
N ASP A 23 4.89 -6.93 -21.06
CA ASP A 23 3.95 -8.04 -21.05
C ASP A 23 3.02 -8.02 -19.81
N ILE A 24 3.59 -7.84 -18.63
CA ILE A 24 2.82 -7.74 -17.37
C ILE A 24 1.87 -6.54 -17.42
N MET A 25 2.38 -5.36 -17.78
CA MET A 25 1.58 -4.13 -17.77
C MET A 25 0.51 -4.11 -18.85
N SER A 26 0.73 -4.75 -20.00
CA SER A 26 -0.30 -4.92 -21.02
C SER A 26 -1.50 -5.71 -20.49
N GLN A 27 -1.25 -6.81 -19.78
CA GLN A 27 -2.30 -7.60 -19.16
C GLN A 27 -2.98 -6.86 -17.98
N VAL A 28 -2.20 -6.14 -17.15
CA VAL A 28 -2.76 -5.33 -16.05
C VAL A 28 -3.69 -4.24 -16.59
N THR A 29 -3.25 -3.49 -17.60
CA THR A 29 -4.05 -2.39 -18.17
C THR A 29 -5.27 -2.88 -18.92
N ASP A 30 -5.20 -4.02 -19.58
CA ASP A 30 -6.36 -4.64 -20.22
C ASP A 30 -7.40 -5.10 -19.17
N GLY A 31 -6.95 -5.82 -18.13
CA GLY A 31 -7.83 -6.20 -17.02
C GLY A 31 -8.47 -5.01 -16.31
N MET A 32 -7.69 -3.93 -16.10
CA MET A 32 -8.22 -2.70 -15.51
C MET A 32 -9.17 -1.96 -16.42
N ALA A 33 -8.98 -2.02 -17.75
CA ALA A 33 -9.94 -1.44 -18.71
C ALA A 33 -11.31 -2.12 -18.58
N HIS A 34 -11.36 -3.44 -18.48
CA HIS A 34 -12.61 -4.18 -18.25
C HIS A 34 -13.29 -3.83 -16.92
N ALA A 35 -12.50 -3.66 -15.85
CA ALA A 35 -13.03 -3.22 -14.55
C ALA A 35 -13.62 -1.79 -14.64
N HIS A 36 -12.91 -0.87 -15.27
CA HIS A 36 -13.34 0.52 -15.47
C HIS A 36 -14.59 0.63 -16.34
N ASP A 37 -14.71 -0.20 -17.41
CA ASP A 37 -15.94 -0.30 -18.24
C ASP A 37 -17.15 -0.74 -17.41
N SER A 38 -16.91 -1.50 -16.33
CA SER A 38 -17.93 -1.93 -15.36
C SER A 38 -18.09 -0.95 -14.19
N TYR A 39 -17.54 0.27 -14.30
CA TYR A 39 -17.54 1.29 -13.24
C TYR A 39 -16.87 0.85 -11.92
N ILE A 40 -15.97 -0.12 -11.98
CA ILE A 40 -15.22 -0.60 -10.84
C ILE A 40 -13.85 0.08 -10.80
N ILE A 41 -13.58 0.79 -9.71
CA ILE A 41 -12.28 1.43 -9.43
C ILE A 41 -11.56 0.56 -8.41
N HIS A 42 -10.29 0.21 -8.69
CA HIS A 42 -9.53 -0.70 -7.83
C HIS A 42 -9.06 -0.04 -6.53
N ARG A 43 -8.55 1.20 -6.59
CA ARG A 43 -8.13 2.05 -5.46
C ARG A 43 -6.86 1.61 -4.69
N ASP A 44 -6.35 0.40 -4.91
CA ASP A 44 -5.18 -0.13 -4.20
C ASP A 44 -4.29 -0.98 -5.13
N ILE A 45 -3.97 -0.44 -6.32
CA ILE A 45 -3.06 -1.10 -7.27
C ILE A 45 -1.64 -1.06 -6.74
N LYS A 46 -1.06 -2.25 -6.51
CA LYS A 46 0.30 -2.45 -5.99
C LYS A 46 0.76 -3.88 -6.27
N PRO A 47 2.08 -4.19 -6.21
CA PRO A 47 2.60 -5.52 -6.53
C PRO A 47 2.04 -6.66 -5.67
N GLN A 48 1.53 -6.38 -4.47
CA GLN A 48 0.93 -7.37 -3.59
C GLN A 48 -0.42 -7.88 -4.14
N ASN A 49 -1.17 -7.01 -4.82
CA ASN A 49 -2.52 -7.27 -5.31
C ASN A 49 -2.53 -7.75 -6.79
N ILE A 50 -1.36 -8.04 -7.34
CA ILE A 50 -1.23 -8.57 -8.70
C ILE A 50 -0.45 -9.88 -8.63
N MET A 51 -1.09 -10.94 -9.11
CA MET A 51 -0.54 -12.30 -9.16
C MET A 51 -0.11 -12.65 -10.58
N ILE A 52 1.01 -13.33 -10.69
CA ILE A 52 1.44 -14.02 -11.91
C ILE A 52 1.31 -15.52 -11.70
N LEU A 53 0.57 -16.18 -12.57
CA LEU A 53 0.39 -17.62 -12.58
C LEU A 53 1.57 -18.30 -13.29
N ASP A 54 1.70 -19.62 -13.13
CA ASP A 54 2.80 -20.38 -13.74
C ASP A 54 2.77 -20.37 -15.27
N ASN A 55 1.60 -20.12 -15.88
CA ASN A 55 1.45 -19.95 -17.33
C ASN A 55 1.68 -18.50 -17.82
N GLY A 56 2.15 -17.61 -16.95
CA GLY A 56 2.40 -16.19 -17.26
C GLY A 56 1.17 -15.28 -17.25
N MET A 57 -0.03 -15.83 -16.98
CA MET A 57 -1.25 -15.02 -16.87
C MET A 57 -1.25 -14.15 -15.63
N ILE A 58 -1.66 -12.90 -15.78
CA ILE A 58 -1.80 -11.95 -14.67
C ILE A 58 -3.23 -12.00 -14.12
N LYS A 59 -3.34 -11.97 -12.80
CA LYS A 59 -4.62 -11.79 -12.09
C LYS A 59 -4.53 -10.62 -11.13
N ILE A 60 -5.47 -9.70 -11.26
CA ILE A 60 -5.64 -8.57 -10.34
C ILE A 60 -6.58 -9.03 -9.23
N THR A 61 -6.18 -8.84 -7.98
CA THR A 61 -6.92 -9.27 -6.78
C THR A 61 -7.17 -8.09 -5.86
N ASP A 62 -7.99 -8.30 -4.85
CA ASP A 62 -8.24 -7.33 -3.77
C ASP A 62 -8.67 -5.94 -4.27
N PHE A 63 -9.64 -5.94 -5.19
CA PHE A 63 -10.33 -4.72 -5.56
C PHE A 63 -10.82 -4.02 -4.28
N GLY A 64 -10.41 -2.77 -4.10
CA GLY A 64 -10.55 -2.00 -2.85
C GLY A 64 -11.99 -1.75 -2.40
N ILE A 65 -12.72 -2.82 -2.11
CA ILE A 65 -14.10 -2.80 -1.60
C ILE A 65 -14.18 -2.11 -0.22
N ALA A 66 -13.04 -2.01 0.49
CA ALA A 66 -12.97 -1.54 1.87
C ALA A 66 -12.37 -0.14 2.06
N MET A 67 -11.88 0.51 1.03
CA MET A 67 -11.26 1.83 1.18
C MET A 67 -12.19 2.97 0.73
N ALA A 68 -13.32 3.12 1.39
CA ALA A 68 -13.73 4.47 1.74
C ALA A 68 -12.65 4.96 2.74
N LEU A 69 -11.54 5.50 2.22
CA LEU A 69 -10.52 6.13 3.05
C LEU A 69 -11.16 7.34 3.75
N ASN A 70 -11.78 7.06 4.88
CA ASN A 70 -11.83 8.04 5.92
C ASN A 70 -10.36 8.27 6.28
N SER A 71 -9.92 9.52 6.20
CA SER A 71 -8.60 10.03 6.55
C SER A 71 -8.00 9.52 7.89
N THR A 72 -8.77 8.77 8.64
CA THR A 72 -8.43 8.17 9.94
C THR A 72 -7.59 6.88 9.86
N GLN A 73 -7.40 6.29 8.67
CA GLN A 73 -6.74 4.97 8.55
C GLN A 73 -5.30 5.02 8.01
N LEU A 74 -4.75 6.19 7.71
CA LEU A 74 -3.36 6.33 7.22
C LEU A 74 -2.29 5.91 8.24
N THR A 75 -2.66 5.52 9.45
CA THR A 75 -1.71 5.38 10.56
C THR A 75 -1.64 4.01 11.24
N GLN A 76 -2.42 3.00 10.84
CA GLN A 76 -2.63 1.88 11.75
C GLN A 76 -2.02 0.50 11.43
N THR A 77 -1.41 0.25 10.27
CA THR A 77 -0.78 -1.07 10.03
C THR A 77 0.36 -1.03 9.02
N ASN A 78 1.27 -2.01 9.05
CA ASN A 78 2.31 -2.24 8.04
C ASN A 78 1.74 -2.35 6.61
N SER A 79 0.46 -2.69 6.44
CA SER A 79 -0.23 -2.74 5.15
C SER A 79 -0.50 -1.34 4.59
N VAL A 80 -0.79 -0.36 5.45
CA VAL A 80 -0.99 1.05 5.07
C VAL A 80 0.32 1.66 4.58
N MET A 81 1.44 1.38 5.27
CA MET A 81 2.77 1.83 4.85
C MET A 81 3.12 1.30 3.45
N GLY A 82 2.70 0.07 3.12
CA GLY A 82 2.88 -0.50 1.77
C GLY A 82 2.08 0.22 0.69
N SER A 83 0.84 0.60 0.96
CA SER A 83 -0.08 1.21 -0.02
C SER A 83 0.24 2.68 -0.31
N VAL A 84 0.79 3.42 0.68
CA VAL A 84 1.12 4.85 0.50
C VAL A 84 2.13 5.10 -0.63
N HIS A 85 2.99 4.13 -0.94
CA HIS A 85 3.96 4.25 -2.04
C HIS A 85 3.33 4.32 -3.43
N TYR A 86 2.04 3.99 -3.57
CA TYR A 86 1.30 4.02 -4.85
C TYR A 86 0.15 5.03 -4.81
N LEU A 87 0.09 5.84 -3.75
CA LEU A 87 -1.01 6.75 -3.47
C LEU A 87 -1.09 7.89 -4.50
N PRO A 88 -2.20 8.07 -5.23
CA PRO A 88 -2.36 9.20 -6.15
C PRO A 88 -2.39 10.55 -5.41
N PRO A 89 -1.90 11.64 -6.03
CA PRO A 89 -1.89 12.97 -5.45
C PRO A 89 -3.26 13.43 -4.94
N GLU A 90 -4.33 13.20 -5.70
CA GLU A 90 -5.68 13.56 -5.32
C GLU A 90 -6.16 12.81 -4.07
N GLN A 91 -5.79 11.54 -3.92
CA GLN A 91 -6.10 10.77 -2.71
C GLN A 91 -5.27 11.25 -1.50
N ALA A 92 -3.99 11.57 -1.73
CA ALA A 92 -3.16 12.20 -0.70
C ALA A 92 -3.72 13.54 -0.24
N ALA A 93 -4.38 14.30 -1.14
CA ALA A 93 -5.11 15.53 -0.83
C ALA A 93 -6.51 15.30 -0.23
N GLY A 94 -6.89 14.07 0.11
CA GLY A 94 -8.20 13.75 0.68
C GLY A 94 -9.36 13.79 -0.31
N LYS A 95 -9.08 13.87 -1.63
CA LYS A 95 -10.09 13.80 -2.69
C LYS A 95 -10.44 12.35 -3.01
N GLY A 96 -11.61 12.13 -3.59
CA GLY A 96 -12.06 10.79 -3.98
C GLY A 96 -11.21 10.15 -5.09
N SER A 97 -11.26 8.81 -5.17
CA SER A 97 -10.61 8.04 -6.23
C SER A 97 -11.43 8.05 -7.51
N THR A 98 -10.75 8.07 -8.63
CA THR A 98 -11.31 7.94 -9.98
C THR A 98 -10.54 6.86 -10.75
N ILE A 99 -10.99 6.53 -11.96
CA ILE A 99 -10.23 5.65 -12.87
C ILE A 99 -8.81 6.20 -13.14
N ARG A 100 -8.63 7.54 -13.13
CA ARG A 100 -7.32 8.18 -13.29
C ARG A 100 -6.42 8.04 -12.05
N SER A 101 -6.99 7.73 -10.89
CA SER A 101 -6.23 7.36 -9.70
C SER A 101 -5.58 5.99 -9.88
N ASP A 102 -6.31 5.00 -10.41
CA ASP A 102 -5.74 3.69 -10.72
C ASP A 102 -4.63 3.80 -11.79
N ILE A 103 -4.79 4.67 -12.79
CA ILE A 103 -3.76 4.94 -13.80
C ILE A 103 -2.47 5.44 -13.16
N TYR A 104 -2.57 6.36 -12.20
CA TYR A 104 -1.39 6.83 -11.45
C TYR A 104 -0.68 5.68 -10.73
N SER A 105 -1.44 4.88 -10.00
CA SER A 105 -0.89 3.73 -9.27
C SER A 105 -0.26 2.69 -10.21
N MET A 106 -0.84 2.46 -11.41
CA MET A 106 -0.24 1.62 -12.46
C MET A 106 1.08 2.20 -12.98
N GLY A 107 1.19 3.53 -13.11
CA GLY A 107 2.44 4.19 -13.49
C GLY A 107 3.54 4.00 -12.43
N ILE A 108 3.21 4.13 -11.15
CA ILE A 108 4.14 3.85 -10.04
C ILE A 108 4.55 2.38 -10.00
N LEU A 109 3.60 1.47 -10.22
CA LEU A 109 3.89 0.04 -10.35
C LEU A 109 4.89 -0.24 -11.47
N MET A 110 4.67 0.33 -12.66
CA MET A 110 5.57 0.17 -13.81
C MET A 110 6.98 0.68 -13.51
N TYR A 111 7.10 1.82 -12.83
CA TYR A 111 8.38 2.36 -12.34
C TYR A 111 9.09 1.37 -11.41
N GLU A 112 8.39 0.81 -10.41
CA GLU A 112 8.97 -0.16 -9.46
C GLU A 112 9.36 -1.46 -10.15
N LEU A 113 8.55 -1.99 -11.07
CA LEU A 113 8.88 -3.21 -11.80
C LEU A 113 10.19 -3.09 -12.59
N LEU A 114 10.42 -1.94 -13.23
CA LEU A 114 11.64 -1.66 -14.01
C LEU A 114 12.87 -1.40 -13.12
N THR A 115 12.71 -0.63 -12.05
CA THR A 115 13.84 -0.17 -11.23
C THR A 115 14.12 -1.01 -9.99
N GLY A 116 13.14 -1.83 -9.58
CA GLY A 116 13.16 -2.52 -8.29
C GLY A 116 12.92 -1.61 -7.09
N GLN A 117 12.59 -0.34 -7.30
CA GLN A 117 12.44 0.66 -6.26
C GLN A 117 11.20 1.53 -6.48
N VAL A 118 10.51 1.88 -5.41
CA VAL A 118 9.48 2.93 -5.45
C VAL A 118 10.11 4.30 -5.64
N PRO A 119 9.47 5.25 -6.38
CA PRO A 119 10.06 6.56 -6.67
C PRO A 119 10.18 7.44 -5.43
N TYR A 120 9.29 7.30 -4.45
CA TYR A 120 9.28 8.11 -3.24
C TYR A 120 9.46 7.24 -2.01
N LYS A 121 10.42 7.63 -1.15
CA LYS A 121 10.74 7.00 0.14
C LYS A 121 10.66 8.06 1.23
N GLY A 122 10.34 7.67 2.46
CA GLY A 122 10.27 8.55 3.61
C GLY A 122 10.21 7.74 4.89
N ASP A 123 10.40 8.42 6.02
CA ASP A 123 10.41 7.80 7.34
C ASP A 123 8.99 7.44 7.83
N ASN A 124 7.98 8.07 7.24
CA ASN A 124 6.57 7.83 7.57
C ASN A 124 5.65 8.02 6.35
N ALA A 125 4.40 7.58 6.49
CA ALA A 125 3.41 7.61 5.43
C ALA A 125 3.07 9.05 4.97
N VAL A 126 3.10 10.03 5.87
CA VAL A 126 2.80 11.43 5.57
C VAL A 126 3.86 12.04 4.68
N GLU A 127 5.12 11.79 4.98
CA GLU A 127 6.24 12.26 4.14
C GLU A 127 6.14 11.70 2.73
N ILE A 128 5.85 10.40 2.58
CA ILE A 128 5.67 9.76 1.28
C ILE A 128 4.48 10.36 0.52
N ALA A 129 3.34 10.56 1.20
CA ALA A 129 2.16 11.19 0.62
C ALA A 129 2.44 12.62 0.14
N LEU A 130 3.19 13.41 0.91
CA LEU A 130 3.60 14.77 0.51
C LEU A 130 4.52 14.75 -0.72
N LYS A 131 5.40 13.76 -0.85
CA LYS A 131 6.23 13.59 -2.06
C LYS A 131 5.38 13.27 -3.28
N HIS A 132 4.35 12.40 -3.15
CA HIS A 132 3.38 12.17 -4.21
C HIS A 132 2.65 13.45 -4.65
N LEU A 133 2.35 14.33 -3.71
CA LEU A 133 1.70 15.62 -4.01
C LEU A 133 2.62 16.62 -4.70
N LYS A 134 3.85 16.78 -4.21
CA LYS A 134 4.69 17.95 -4.52
C LYS A 134 5.91 17.65 -5.37
N GLU A 135 6.54 16.48 -5.18
CA GLU A 135 7.81 16.20 -5.84
C GLU A 135 7.60 15.65 -7.26
N PRO A 136 8.37 16.14 -8.24
CA PRO A 136 8.36 15.55 -9.58
C PRO A 136 8.80 14.09 -9.52
N LEU A 137 8.31 13.27 -10.46
CA LEU A 137 8.78 11.89 -10.56
C LEU A 137 10.29 11.87 -10.85
N PRO A 138 11.11 11.14 -10.07
CA PRO A 138 12.52 10.97 -10.38
C PRO A 138 12.69 10.34 -11.77
N SER A 139 13.57 10.91 -12.61
CA SER A 139 13.80 10.38 -13.95
C SER A 139 14.27 8.93 -13.89
N ILE A 140 13.52 8.02 -14.48
CA ILE A 140 13.84 6.61 -14.55
C ILE A 140 15.11 6.36 -15.39
N ARG A 141 15.38 7.18 -16.40
CA ARG A 141 16.57 7.09 -17.24
C ARG A 141 17.87 7.47 -16.52
N LYS A 142 17.80 8.09 -15.33
CA LYS A 142 18.97 8.22 -14.46
C LYS A 142 19.39 6.87 -13.84
N ILE A 143 18.45 5.94 -13.69
CA ILE A 143 18.69 4.60 -13.16
C ILE A 143 18.94 3.62 -14.31
N LEU A 144 18.18 3.76 -15.39
CA LEU A 144 18.21 2.91 -16.59
C LEU A 144 18.45 3.79 -17.82
N PRO A 145 19.69 4.17 -18.14
CA PRO A 145 20.00 5.10 -19.25
C PRO A 145 19.55 4.61 -20.61
N GLU A 146 19.54 3.30 -20.84
CA GLU A 146 19.17 2.64 -22.10
C GLU A 146 17.63 2.44 -22.24
N LEU A 147 16.82 2.92 -21.26
CA LEU A 147 15.37 2.79 -21.33
C LEU A 147 14.84 3.59 -22.54
N PRO A 148 14.00 2.99 -23.43
CA PRO A 148 13.32 3.72 -24.48
C PRO A 148 12.54 4.94 -23.98
N GLN A 149 12.59 6.05 -24.73
CA GLN A 149 11.91 7.28 -24.35
C GLN A 149 10.39 7.08 -24.28
N SER A 150 9.82 6.24 -25.13
CA SER A 150 8.40 5.84 -25.11
C SER A 150 7.99 5.30 -23.74
N ILE A 151 8.81 4.43 -23.12
CA ILE A 151 8.52 3.85 -21.81
C ILE A 151 8.60 4.91 -20.70
N GLU A 152 9.61 5.79 -20.73
CA GLU A 152 9.66 6.92 -19.80
C GLU A 152 8.43 7.82 -19.97
N ASN A 153 8.01 8.09 -21.21
CA ASN A 153 6.84 8.92 -21.51
C ASN A 153 5.54 8.29 -20.98
N ILE A 154 5.38 6.97 -21.11
CA ILE A 154 4.22 6.25 -20.54
C ILE A 154 4.16 6.44 -19.03
N ILE A 155 5.29 6.24 -18.36
CA ILE A 155 5.37 6.40 -16.90
C ILE A 155 5.10 7.85 -16.50
N LEU A 156 5.72 8.83 -17.17
CA LEU A 156 5.49 10.26 -16.92
C LEU A 156 4.01 10.62 -17.12
N LYS A 157 3.38 10.18 -18.22
CA LYS A 157 1.98 10.45 -18.50
C LYS A 157 1.07 9.83 -17.44
N ALA A 158 1.30 8.58 -17.06
CA ALA A 158 0.51 7.90 -16.05
C ALA A 158 0.64 8.57 -14.67
N THR A 159 1.86 9.02 -14.29
CA THR A 159 2.17 9.60 -12.97
C THR A 159 2.11 11.12 -12.92
N ALA A 160 1.51 11.77 -13.90
CA ALA A 160 1.29 13.21 -13.87
C ALA A 160 0.51 13.63 -12.63
N LYS A 161 0.92 14.74 -11.98
CA LYS A 161 0.24 15.24 -10.77
C LYS A 161 -1.18 15.70 -11.10
N ASN A 162 -1.32 16.48 -12.18
CA ASN A 162 -2.62 16.84 -12.69
C ASN A 162 -3.28 15.66 -13.40
N PRO A 163 -4.43 15.14 -12.92
CA PRO A 163 -5.11 14.02 -13.56
C PRO A 163 -5.49 14.27 -15.02
N GLN A 164 -5.62 15.52 -15.45
CA GLN A 164 -5.93 15.85 -16.84
C GLN A 164 -4.77 15.59 -17.81
N ASN A 165 -3.54 15.51 -17.31
CA ASN A 165 -2.37 15.14 -18.10
C ASN A 165 -2.19 13.61 -18.22
N ARG A 166 -2.94 12.82 -17.42
CA ARG A 166 -2.90 11.35 -17.48
C ARG A 166 -3.72 10.80 -18.65
N TYR A 167 -3.61 9.51 -18.86
CA TYR A 167 -4.52 8.78 -19.75
C TYR A 167 -5.97 8.99 -19.29
N LYS A 168 -6.89 9.05 -20.24
CA LYS A 168 -8.32 9.20 -19.93
C LYS A 168 -8.90 7.95 -19.26
N ASP A 169 -8.40 6.77 -19.67
CA ASP A 169 -8.80 5.45 -19.18
C ASP A 169 -7.64 4.44 -19.31
N ALA A 170 -7.81 3.24 -18.75
CA ALA A 170 -6.80 2.19 -18.82
C ALA A 170 -6.63 1.62 -20.24
N ARG A 171 -7.64 1.72 -21.11
CA ARG A 171 -7.57 1.28 -22.51
C ARG A 171 -6.62 2.15 -23.32
N GLU A 172 -6.65 3.48 -23.12
CA GLU A 172 -5.69 4.38 -23.75
C GLU A 172 -4.25 4.07 -23.27
N MET A 173 -4.06 3.81 -21.97
CA MET A 173 -2.76 3.41 -21.43
C MET A 173 -2.29 2.07 -22.00
N HIS A 174 -3.19 1.09 -22.15
CA HIS A 174 -2.91 -0.21 -22.77
C HIS A 174 -2.40 -0.07 -24.18
N GLN A 175 -3.08 0.73 -25.03
CA GLN A 175 -2.67 0.96 -26.43
C GLN A 175 -1.27 1.59 -26.51
N ASP A 176 -0.94 2.47 -25.59
CA ASP A 176 0.37 3.11 -25.53
C ASP A 176 1.47 2.12 -25.12
N ILE A 177 1.15 1.21 -24.17
CA ILE A 177 2.08 0.18 -23.68
C ILE A 177 2.42 -0.86 -24.76
N ILE A 178 1.42 -1.39 -25.48
CA ILE A 178 1.65 -2.47 -26.46
C ILE A 178 2.48 -2.01 -27.66
N THR A 179 2.54 -0.71 -27.94
CA THR A 179 3.33 -0.11 -29.01
C THR A 179 4.63 0.53 -28.51
N ALA A 180 4.94 0.44 -27.21
CA ALA A 180 6.06 1.16 -26.59
C ALA A 180 7.44 0.78 -27.17
N LEU A 181 7.58 -0.44 -27.70
CA LEU A 181 8.84 -0.94 -28.27
C LEU A 181 8.89 -0.85 -29.80
N ASP A 182 7.90 -0.22 -30.44
CA ASP A 182 7.95 0.02 -31.90
C ASP A 182 9.14 0.92 -32.25
N GLU A 183 9.86 0.60 -33.31
CA GLU A 183 11.07 1.33 -33.72
C GLU A 183 10.85 2.85 -33.85
N SER A 184 9.68 3.25 -34.33
CA SER A 184 9.31 4.67 -34.47
C SER A 184 9.15 5.40 -33.15
N ARG A 185 9.01 4.67 -32.03
CA ARG A 185 8.71 5.22 -30.71
C ARG A 185 9.88 5.20 -29.74
N ILE A 186 10.87 4.34 -29.95
CA ILE A 186 12.01 4.17 -29.02
C ILE A 186 12.68 5.51 -28.70
N ASN A 187 12.81 6.38 -29.70
CA ASN A 187 13.45 7.69 -29.59
C ASN A 187 12.48 8.86 -29.77
N GLU A 188 11.21 8.66 -29.44
CA GLU A 188 10.23 9.75 -29.50
C GLU A 188 10.62 10.92 -28.59
N PRO A 189 10.19 12.16 -28.82
CA PRO A 189 10.49 13.29 -27.96
C PRO A 189 9.91 13.07 -26.56
N LYS A 190 10.63 13.61 -25.55
CA LYS A 190 10.16 13.56 -24.18
C LYS A 190 8.80 14.23 -24.04
N LEU A 191 7.90 13.60 -23.27
CA LEU A 191 6.57 14.10 -22.97
C LEU A 191 6.58 15.54 -22.43
N VAL A 192 5.73 16.37 -23.02
CA VAL A 192 5.43 17.71 -22.51
C VAL A 192 3.97 17.73 -22.07
N TYR A 193 3.70 18.12 -20.86
CA TYR A 193 2.35 18.21 -20.32
C TYR A 193 1.55 19.36 -20.94
N LYS A 194 0.29 19.08 -21.23
CA LYS A 194 -0.64 20.08 -21.79
C LYS A 194 -1.13 21.06 -20.74
N TYR A 195 -1.33 20.59 -19.53
CA TYR A 195 -1.84 21.36 -18.39
C TYR A 195 -0.74 21.52 -17.34
N LYS A 196 -0.82 22.58 -16.53
CA LYS A 196 0.09 22.76 -15.41
C LYS A 196 -0.03 21.60 -14.43
N GLU A 197 1.09 21.10 -13.94
CA GLU A 197 1.13 20.00 -12.97
C GLU A 197 0.63 20.42 -11.58
N ASN A 198 0.76 21.70 -11.24
CA ASN A 198 0.46 22.25 -9.92
C ASN A 198 -0.90 22.96 -9.85
N ASP A 199 -1.89 22.61 -10.69
CA ASP A 199 -3.26 23.14 -10.55
C ASP A 199 -3.93 22.76 -9.21
N LEU A 200 -3.24 21.98 -8.36
CA LEU A 200 -3.61 21.76 -6.97
C LEU A 200 -3.28 22.96 -6.06
N GLU A 201 -2.52 23.96 -6.55
CA GLU A 201 -2.12 25.16 -5.78
C GLU A 201 -3.24 26.20 -5.56
N GLU A 202 -4.33 26.14 -6.33
CA GLU A 202 -5.47 27.06 -6.11
C GLU A 202 -6.37 26.67 -4.93
N THR A 203 -6.08 25.62 -4.22
CA THR A 203 -6.84 25.26 -3.04
C THR A 203 -6.05 25.61 -1.77
N LYS A 204 -6.59 26.51 -0.96
CA LYS A 204 -6.31 26.68 0.49
C LYS A 204 -6.31 25.32 1.24
N SER A 205 -6.63 24.24 0.54
CA SER A 205 -6.76 22.88 1.02
C SER A 205 -5.44 22.12 1.25
N LEU A 206 -4.27 22.62 0.78
CA LEU A 206 -3.03 21.88 0.95
C LEU A 206 -2.48 22.04 2.37
N ASP A 207 -2.50 23.26 2.91
CA ASP A 207 -2.13 23.50 4.30
C ASP A 207 -3.19 22.89 5.24
N GLU A 208 -4.47 22.96 4.87
CA GLU A 208 -5.56 22.25 5.55
C GLU A 208 -5.39 20.72 5.47
N ALA A 209 -5.01 20.14 4.33
CA ALA A 209 -4.75 18.71 4.19
C ALA A 209 -3.53 18.29 5.02
N VAL A 210 -2.46 19.08 5.03
CA VAL A 210 -1.28 18.85 5.87
C VAL A 210 -1.61 18.96 7.36
N GLU A 211 -2.43 19.92 7.75
CA GLU A 211 -2.91 20.05 9.13
C GLU A 211 -3.83 18.89 9.53
N VAL A 212 -4.75 18.49 8.65
CA VAL A 212 -5.62 17.34 8.85
C VAL A 212 -4.80 16.05 9.01
N ILE A 213 -3.81 15.83 8.15
CA ILE A 213 -2.93 14.64 8.22
C ILE A 213 -2.13 14.66 9.52
N LYS A 214 -1.51 15.79 9.90
CA LYS A 214 -0.76 15.94 11.16
C LYS A 214 -1.64 15.77 12.40
N LYS A 215 -2.87 16.30 12.37
CA LYS A 215 -3.84 16.12 13.47
C LYS A 215 -4.22 14.65 13.63
N GLN A 216 -4.41 13.95 12.53
CA GLN A 216 -4.75 12.54 12.51
C GLN A 216 -3.60 11.64 12.99
N GLU A 217 -2.34 11.95 12.64
CA GLU A 217 -1.17 11.27 13.22
C GLU A 217 -1.14 11.41 14.75
N LYS A 218 -1.40 12.61 15.24
CA LYS A 218 -1.42 12.87 16.68
C LYS A 218 -2.54 12.10 17.39
N GLU A 219 -3.75 12.12 16.84
CA GLU A 219 -4.89 11.39 17.39
C GLU A 219 -4.70 9.86 17.34
N SER A 220 -4.05 9.34 16.30
CA SER A 220 -3.78 7.90 16.20
C SER A 220 -2.66 7.46 17.13
N MET A 221 -1.59 8.26 17.30
CA MET A 221 -0.56 7.99 18.31
C MET A 221 -1.13 8.01 19.73
N GLU A 222 -2.06 8.90 20.03
CA GLU A 222 -2.73 8.94 21.32
C GLU A 222 -3.62 7.70 21.55
N LYS A 223 -4.32 7.23 20.48
CA LYS A 223 -5.12 5.99 20.56
C LYS A 223 -4.25 4.75 20.73
N MET A 224 -3.14 4.65 19.99
CA MET A 224 -2.19 3.53 20.16
C MET A 224 -1.61 3.47 21.58
N LYS A 225 -1.15 4.62 22.12
CA LYS A 225 -0.69 4.68 23.50
C LYS A 225 -1.76 4.29 24.51
N LYS A 226 -3.02 4.61 24.23
CA LYS A 226 -4.14 4.22 25.10
C LYS A 226 -4.42 2.73 25.03
N GLN A 227 -4.36 2.11 23.85
CA GLN A 227 -4.50 0.66 23.65
C GLN A 227 -3.36 -0.11 24.32
N GLU A 228 -2.10 0.28 24.10
CA GLU A 228 -0.96 -0.33 24.76
C GLU A 228 -1.07 -0.25 26.29
N LEU A 229 -1.56 0.89 26.80
CA LEU A 229 -1.77 1.06 28.24
C LEU A 229 -2.91 0.15 28.76
N GLU A 230 -3.98 -0.05 27.98
CA GLU A 230 -5.09 -0.95 28.35
C GLU A 230 -4.67 -2.42 28.25
N GLU A 231 -3.92 -2.82 27.22
CA GLU A 231 -3.35 -4.17 27.11
C GLU A 231 -2.42 -4.48 28.25
N THR A 232 -1.49 -3.56 28.58
CA THR A 232 -0.60 -3.72 29.73
C THR A 232 -1.35 -3.82 31.07
N LYS A 233 -2.46 -3.07 31.24
CA LYS A 233 -3.33 -3.19 32.42
C LYS A 233 -4.07 -4.51 32.46
N SER A 234 -4.51 -5.02 31.31
CA SER A 234 -5.18 -6.31 31.19
C SER A 234 -4.24 -7.45 31.52
N GLU A 235 -3.03 -7.45 30.97
CA GLU A 235 -1.99 -8.45 31.28
C GLU A 235 -1.64 -8.47 32.78
N LYS A 236 -1.47 -7.30 33.41
CA LYS A 236 -1.24 -7.20 34.86
C LYS A 236 -2.39 -7.76 35.67
N LYS A 237 -3.66 -7.51 35.27
CA LYS A 237 -4.83 -8.11 35.93
C LYS A 237 -4.84 -9.63 35.81
N ILE A 238 -4.55 -10.17 34.64
CA ILE A 238 -4.45 -11.61 34.41
C ILE A 238 -3.36 -12.22 35.29
N LEU A 239 -2.19 -11.60 35.34
CA LEU A 239 -1.08 -12.04 36.20
C LEU A 239 -1.45 -12.08 37.70
N ILE A 240 -2.17 -11.05 38.20
CA ILE A 240 -2.67 -10.98 39.58
C ILE A 240 -3.67 -12.10 39.88
N ILE A 241 -4.58 -12.40 38.91
CA ILE A 241 -5.55 -13.49 39.02
C ILE A 241 -4.82 -14.84 39.13
N PHE A 242 -3.85 -15.09 38.23
CA PHE A 242 -3.05 -16.32 38.28
C PHE A 242 -2.26 -16.46 39.61
N ALA A 243 -1.65 -15.38 40.10
CA ALA A 243 -0.94 -15.37 41.39
C ALA A 243 -1.87 -15.66 42.56
N SER A 244 -3.09 -15.11 42.57
CA SER A 244 -4.08 -15.40 43.63
C SER A 244 -4.63 -16.81 43.60
N ILE A 245 -4.85 -17.40 42.42
CA ILE A 245 -5.24 -18.81 42.26
C ILE A 245 -4.10 -19.72 42.77
N PHE A 246 -2.86 -19.41 42.38
CA PHE A 246 -1.70 -20.21 42.78
C PHE A 246 -1.49 -20.19 44.29
N THR A 247 -1.60 -19.01 44.95
CA THR A 247 -1.54 -18.91 46.41
C THR A 247 -2.69 -19.64 47.08
N GLY A 248 -3.92 -19.58 46.52
CA GLY A 248 -5.06 -20.35 47.04
C GLY A 248 -4.84 -21.87 46.99
N LEU A 249 -4.24 -22.38 45.91
CA LEU A 249 -3.90 -23.81 45.78
C LEU A 249 -2.82 -24.25 46.77
N ILE A 250 -1.82 -23.40 47.06
CA ILE A 250 -0.79 -23.70 48.06
C ILE A 250 -1.41 -23.78 49.45
N VAL A 251 -2.29 -22.84 49.81
CA VAL A 251 -3.00 -22.84 51.10
C VAL A 251 -3.87 -24.08 51.22
N LEU A 252 -4.63 -24.44 50.17
CA LEU A 252 -5.46 -25.64 50.15
C LEU A 252 -4.63 -26.92 50.32
N ALA A 253 -3.49 -27.03 49.66
CA ALA A 253 -2.56 -28.16 49.82
C ALA A 253 -2.02 -28.25 51.23
N ALA A 254 -1.62 -27.12 51.85
CA ALA A 254 -1.17 -27.07 53.22
C ALA A 254 -2.25 -27.51 54.22
N VAL A 255 -3.51 -27.09 54.01
CA VAL A 255 -4.63 -27.49 54.86
C VAL A 255 -4.91 -28.99 54.75
N ILE A 256 -4.84 -29.54 53.51
CA ILE A 256 -5.01 -31.01 53.29
C ILE A 256 -3.90 -31.78 53.99
N VAL A 257 -2.64 -31.36 53.86
CA VAL A 257 -1.50 -32.04 54.55
C VAL A 257 -1.63 -31.96 56.06
N PHE A 258 -2.15 -30.85 56.60
CA PHE A 258 -2.36 -30.71 58.04
C PHE A 258 -3.55 -31.52 58.57
N LEU A 259 -4.65 -31.65 57.82
CA LEU A 259 -5.86 -32.38 58.22
C LEU A 259 -5.77 -33.88 58.02
N LEU A 260 -5.03 -34.38 56.99
CA LEU A 260 -4.89 -35.82 56.73
C LEU A 260 -4.41 -36.65 57.91
N PRO A 261 -3.42 -36.24 58.74
CA PRO A 261 -2.99 -36.98 59.93
C PRO A 261 -4.04 -37.03 61.04
N HIS A 262 -4.95 -36.03 61.10
CA HIS A 262 -5.99 -35.97 62.13
C HIS A 262 -7.20 -36.87 61.79
N ILE A 263 -7.49 -37.04 60.51
CA ILE A 263 -8.57 -37.94 60.02
C ILE A 263 -8.18 -39.42 60.12
N SER A 264 -6.89 -39.71 59.95
CA SER A 264 -6.37 -41.09 60.05
C SER A 264 -6.33 -41.62 61.53
N LYS A 265 -6.28 -40.77 62.54
CA LYS A 265 -6.27 -41.15 63.94
C LYS A 265 -7.66 -41.37 64.55
N GLY A 266 -8.74 -41.07 63.82
CA GLY A 266 -10.13 -41.23 64.29
C GLY A 266 -10.81 -42.55 63.89
N LYS A 267 -10.10 -43.53 63.30
CA LYS A 267 -10.64 -44.83 62.85
C LYS A 267 -9.94 -46.02 63.52
N THR A 268 -9.73 -45.92 64.83
CA THR A 268 -9.41 -47.09 65.69
C THR A 268 -10.24 -47.01 66.93
N LEU A 269 -11.46 -47.49 66.86
CA LEU A 269 -12.35 -48.01 67.91
C LEU A 269 -13.19 -49.09 67.33
#